data_03c7fcf3906339552a2ffdd878f56026
#
_entry.id   03c7fcf3906339552a2ffdd878f56026
#
_cell.length_a   1.000
_cell.length_b   1.000
_cell.length_c   1.000
_cell.angle_alpha   90.00
_cell.angle_beta   90.00
_cell.angle_gamma   90.00
#
_symmetry.space_group_name_H-M   'P 1'
#
loop_
_entity.id
_entity.type
_entity.pdbx_description
1 polymer ?
#
loop_
_entity_poly.entity_id
_entity_poly.type
_entity_poly.pdbx_seq_one_letter_code
_entity_poly.pdbx_strand_id
1 'polypeptide(L)'
;MVTFLSWGQTNGTLIDKVVAQVGDNIILQSDIEQQKTQLVGSGGKLTANSSCELLEELMYQELLINQAKLDSIQISDQQVDAEMENRLRLIEKQIGSREKLEAFYGKTVAQIKDEFRLVIKDKLLAQEMEGSITNRLSVTPKEVQDFYKTIPVDSIPLINSQLSFQQIVHYPKITKDDKKIAYDKLAEIRNNIQNGKSFETQARINSMDPGSAQQGGKIEASKGMMVPQFEATVFSLNKGQVSEIFETAYGYHIIKLIERKGDDYACQHILIIPEFNPMELEKSAAIMDSCYQLLKSNKLNWEDAVIKFSNDELTNQNKGIITNPISGEQTWDMEDLNQVDQQIFLLTDALTKGEISSPNLYYNQYDHKQGVRIVRLLERTQPHKANLNDDYALIKRAAENDKKQRIIKNWVKSKLANAYIRIDQEYKDCDFKNQ
;
A
#
# COMPACT_ATOMS: atom_id res chain seq x y z
N MET A 1 -66.97 44.05 7.71
CA MET A 1 -65.60 44.38 7.34
C MET A 1 -64.69 43.40 8.07
N VAL A 2 -64.34 42.30 7.40
CA VAL A 2 -63.52 41.21 7.99
C VAL A 2 -62.14 41.40 7.48
N THR A 3 -61.21 41.76 8.35
CA THR A 3 -59.76 41.90 8.08
C THR A 3 -59.12 40.53 8.10
N PHE A 4 -58.67 40.06 6.92
CA PHE A 4 -57.80 38.90 6.81
C PHE A 4 -56.39 39.29 7.28
N LEU A 5 -55.98 38.75 8.40
CA LEU A 5 -54.56 38.73 8.82
C LEU A 5 -53.83 37.70 7.93
N SER A 6 -53.01 38.19 7.01
CA SER A 6 -52.02 37.36 6.33
C SER A 6 -50.91 37.01 7.28
N TRP A 7 -50.80 35.74 7.65
CA TRP A 7 -49.62 35.21 8.32
C TRP A 7 -48.47 35.19 7.32
N GLY A 8 -47.49 36.04 7.57
CA GLY A 8 -46.25 36.00 6.82
C GLY A 8 -45.54 34.69 7.11
N GLN A 9 -45.17 33.97 6.06
CA GLN A 9 -44.27 32.83 6.18
C GLN A 9 -42.94 33.34 6.72
N THR A 10 -42.55 32.86 7.90
CA THR A 10 -41.20 33.03 8.42
C THR A 10 -40.26 32.38 7.42
N ASN A 11 -39.27 33.13 6.90
CA ASN A 11 -38.21 32.63 6.07
C ASN A 11 -37.51 31.48 6.85
N GLY A 12 -37.85 30.23 6.48
CA GLY A 12 -37.14 29.06 6.99
C GLY A 12 -35.69 29.16 6.56
N THR A 13 -34.77 28.94 7.49
CA THR A 13 -33.34 28.81 7.16
C THR A 13 -33.18 27.59 6.28
N LEU A 14 -32.66 27.77 5.05
CA LEU A 14 -32.32 26.66 4.18
C LEU A 14 -31.17 25.87 4.86
N ILE A 15 -31.44 24.63 5.25
CA ILE A 15 -30.45 23.79 5.95
C ILE A 15 -29.51 23.17 4.92
N ASP A 16 -30.04 22.70 3.79
CA ASP A 16 -29.27 22.17 2.64
C ASP A 16 -30.10 22.26 1.36
N LYS A 17 -29.47 22.19 0.21
CA LYS A 17 -30.12 22.35 -1.11
C LYS A 17 -29.94 21.09 -1.93
N VAL A 18 -31.06 20.58 -2.49
CA VAL A 18 -30.99 19.50 -3.48
C VAL A 18 -30.51 20.08 -4.80
N VAL A 19 -29.34 19.66 -5.26
CA VAL A 19 -28.69 20.13 -6.50
C VAL A 19 -28.92 19.20 -7.67
N ALA A 20 -29.12 17.90 -7.42
CA ALA A 20 -29.56 16.96 -8.44
C ALA A 20 -30.36 15.80 -7.84
N GLN A 21 -31.11 15.11 -8.69
CA GLN A 21 -31.81 13.87 -8.39
C GLN A 21 -31.56 12.88 -9.52
N VAL A 22 -31.24 11.65 -9.19
CA VAL A 22 -31.04 10.53 -10.12
C VAL A 22 -31.89 9.35 -9.64
N GLY A 23 -32.96 9.03 -10.37
CA GLY A 23 -33.97 8.08 -9.89
C GLY A 23 -34.58 8.55 -8.57
N ASP A 24 -34.48 7.69 -7.54
CA ASP A 24 -34.97 7.98 -6.19
C ASP A 24 -33.90 8.66 -5.29
N ASN A 25 -32.66 8.73 -5.73
CA ASN A 25 -31.56 9.27 -4.97
C ASN A 25 -31.38 10.78 -5.22
N ILE A 26 -31.08 11.53 -4.16
CA ILE A 26 -30.85 12.99 -4.23
C ILE A 26 -29.40 13.30 -3.93
N ILE A 27 -28.86 14.35 -4.55
CA ILE A 27 -27.54 14.91 -4.30
C ILE A 27 -27.73 16.29 -3.69
N LEU A 28 -27.06 16.52 -2.57
CA LEU A 28 -27.15 17.77 -1.82
C LEU A 28 -25.97 18.70 -2.15
N GLN A 29 -26.14 19.99 -1.88
CA GLN A 29 -25.05 20.96 -1.99
C GLN A 29 -23.90 20.60 -1.05
N SER A 30 -24.22 20.13 0.16
CA SER A 30 -23.23 19.68 1.12
C SER A 30 -22.37 18.53 0.63
N ASP A 31 -22.91 17.64 -0.23
CA ASP A 31 -22.13 16.53 -0.80
C ASP A 31 -21.02 17.05 -1.72
N ILE A 32 -21.32 18.07 -2.54
CA ILE A 32 -20.32 18.72 -3.40
C ILE A 32 -19.26 19.42 -2.57
N GLU A 33 -19.65 20.16 -1.51
CA GLU A 33 -18.70 20.86 -0.65
C GLU A 33 -17.80 19.89 0.14
N GLN A 34 -18.33 18.76 0.55
CA GLN A 34 -17.56 17.69 1.17
C GLN A 34 -16.52 17.12 0.19
N GLN A 35 -16.91 16.84 -1.06
CA GLN A 35 -15.98 16.36 -2.09
C GLN A 35 -14.88 17.39 -2.40
N LYS A 36 -15.21 18.68 -2.47
CA LYS A 36 -14.21 19.75 -2.61
C LYS A 36 -13.19 19.75 -1.48
N THR A 37 -13.69 19.62 -0.24
CA THR A 37 -12.84 19.57 0.95
C THR A 37 -11.89 18.37 0.90
N GLN A 38 -12.39 17.21 0.49
CA GLN A 38 -11.59 16.00 0.33
C GLN A 38 -10.55 16.15 -0.79
N LEU A 39 -10.92 16.74 -1.92
CA LEU A 39 -10.01 17.01 -3.03
C LEU A 39 -8.83 17.90 -2.60
N VAL A 40 -9.13 19.00 -1.90
CA VAL A 40 -8.08 19.91 -1.36
C VAL A 40 -7.22 19.20 -0.32
N GLY A 41 -7.84 18.41 0.57
CA GLY A 41 -7.12 17.64 1.60
C GLY A 41 -6.16 16.60 1.02
N SER A 42 -6.42 16.07 -0.17
CA SER A 42 -5.54 15.17 -0.92
C SER A 42 -4.51 15.87 -1.81
N GLY A 43 -4.40 17.22 -1.73
CA GLY A 43 -3.46 18.02 -2.52
C GLY A 43 -3.97 18.44 -3.90
N GLY A 44 -5.24 18.14 -4.22
CA GLY A 44 -5.88 18.60 -5.45
C GLY A 44 -6.15 20.11 -5.44
N LYS A 45 -6.30 20.69 -6.63
CA LYS A 45 -6.61 22.11 -6.80
C LYS A 45 -8.04 22.29 -7.32
N LEU A 46 -8.77 23.23 -6.71
CA LEU A 46 -10.09 23.61 -7.22
C LEU A 46 -9.93 24.52 -8.43
N THR A 47 -10.73 24.26 -9.46
CA THR A 47 -10.91 25.07 -10.67
C THR A 47 -12.30 25.68 -10.68
N ALA A 48 -12.57 26.60 -11.60
CA ALA A 48 -13.91 27.16 -11.79
C ALA A 48 -14.97 26.08 -12.11
N ASN A 49 -14.56 24.96 -12.72
CA ASN A 49 -15.45 23.87 -13.12
C ASN A 49 -15.53 22.73 -12.10
N SER A 50 -14.79 22.79 -10.99
CA SER A 50 -14.74 21.68 -10.03
C SER A 50 -16.11 21.28 -9.49
N SER A 51 -17.03 22.24 -9.27
CA SER A 51 -18.39 21.92 -8.83
C SER A 51 -19.17 21.10 -9.86
N CYS A 52 -19.03 21.43 -11.16
CA CYS A 52 -19.68 20.69 -12.24
C CYS A 52 -19.10 19.29 -12.40
N GLU A 53 -17.75 19.17 -12.32
CA GLU A 53 -17.05 17.88 -12.42
C GLU A 53 -17.42 16.95 -11.26
N LEU A 54 -17.46 17.49 -10.03
CA LEU A 54 -17.85 16.74 -8.84
C LEU A 54 -19.32 16.35 -8.85
N LEU A 55 -20.21 17.24 -9.34
CA LEU A 55 -21.61 16.89 -9.52
C LEU A 55 -21.79 15.77 -10.56
N GLU A 56 -21.07 15.81 -11.68
CA GLU A 56 -21.09 14.75 -12.69
C GLU A 56 -20.68 13.40 -12.10
N GLU A 57 -19.61 13.39 -11.29
CA GLU A 57 -19.12 12.19 -10.61
C GLU A 57 -20.16 11.63 -9.62
N LEU A 58 -20.76 12.50 -8.80
CA LEU A 58 -21.82 12.10 -7.86
C LEU A 58 -23.05 11.55 -8.62
N MET A 59 -23.48 12.21 -9.69
CA MET A 59 -24.59 11.74 -10.52
C MET A 59 -24.28 10.37 -11.16
N TYR A 60 -23.04 10.16 -11.60
CA TYR A 60 -22.59 8.87 -12.11
C TYR A 60 -22.66 7.77 -11.05
N GLN A 61 -22.19 8.03 -9.84
CA GLN A 61 -22.27 7.10 -8.71
C GLN A 61 -23.74 6.75 -8.40
N GLU A 62 -24.61 7.75 -8.31
CA GLU A 62 -26.03 7.53 -8.06
C GLU A 62 -26.73 6.76 -9.18
N LEU A 63 -26.32 6.97 -10.44
CA LEU A 63 -26.80 6.20 -11.58
C LEU A 63 -26.41 4.72 -11.48
N LEU A 64 -25.17 4.43 -11.07
CA LEU A 64 -24.70 3.05 -10.82
C LEU A 64 -25.50 2.39 -9.70
N ILE A 65 -25.68 3.08 -8.55
CA ILE A 65 -26.44 2.58 -7.40
C ILE A 65 -27.88 2.29 -7.79
N ASN A 66 -28.52 3.24 -8.47
CA ASN A 66 -29.90 3.07 -8.92
C ASN A 66 -30.03 1.86 -9.86
N GLN A 67 -29.13 1.72 -10.83
CA GLN A 67 -29.14 0.58 -11.74
C GLN A 67 -28.83 -0.74 -11.03
N ALA A 68 -27.89 -0.75 -10.08
CA ALA A 68 -27.58 -1.94 -9.27
C ALA A 68 -28.83 -2.45 -8.53
N LYS A 69 -29.61 -1.52 -7.96
CA LYS A 69 -30.89 -1.83 -7.30
C LYS A 69 -31.92 -2.41 -8.29
N LEU A 70 -32.04 -1.84 -9.49
CA LEU A 70 -32.92 -2.33 -10.55
C LEU A 70 -32.52 -3.71 -11.05
N ASP A 71 -31.21 -3.98 -11.19
CA ASP A 71 -30.66 -5.25 -11.62
C ASP A 71 -30.58 -6.27 -10.48
N SER A 72 -31.09 -5.93 -9.28
CA SER A 72 -31.10 -6.78 -8.08
C SER A 72 -29.72 -7.26 -7.64
N ILE A 73 -28.69 -6.44 -7.84
CA ILE A 73 -27.35 -6.70 -7.31
C ILE A 73 -27.40 -6.63 -5.78
N GLN A 74 -26.86 -7.65 -5.12
CA GLN A 74 -26.87 -7.74 -3.66
C GLN A 74 -25.45 -7.72 -3.12
N ILE A 75 -25.22 -6.89 -2.09
CA ILE A 75 -24.01 -6.87 -1.30
C ILE A 75 -24.34 -7.48 0.06
N SER A 76 -23.61 -8.51 0.44
CA SER A 76 -23.79 -9.18 1.73
C SER A 76 -23.28 -8.30 2.89
N ASP A 77 -23.89 -8.47 4.07
CA ASP A 77 -23.42 -7.78 5.28
C ASP A 77 -21.95 -8.10 5.60
N GLN A 78 -21.51 -9.33 5.31
CA GLN A 78 -20.12 -9.74 5.51
C GLN A 78 -19.15 -8.93 4.62
N GLN A 79 -19.52 -8.63 3.38
CA GLN A 79 -18.70 -7.78 2.49
C GLN A 79 -18.63 -6.34 3.00
N VAL A 80 -19.76 -5.80 3.51
CA VAL A 80 -19.82 -4.47 4.11
C VAL A 80 -18.92 -4.40 5.34
N ASP A 81 -19.01 -5.40 6.22
CA ASP A 81 -18.21 -5.46 7.44
C ASP A 81 -16.71 -5.58 7.13
N ALA A 82 -16.33 -6.42 6.17
CA ALA A 82 -14.93 -6.58 5.76
C ALA A 82 -14.35 -5.28 5.19
N GLU A 83 -15.08 -4.57 4.31
CA GLU A 83 -14.63 -3.28 3.77
C GLU A 83 -14.55 -2.21 4.85
N MET A 84 -15.52 -2.20 5.78
CA MET A 84 -15.53 -1.29 6.93
C MET A 84 -14.29 -1.48 7.79
N GLU A 85 -13.97 -2.73 8.17
CA GLU A 85 -12.78 -3.05 8.95
C GLU A 85 -11.49 -2.65 8.25
N ASN A 86 -11.40 -2.88 6.94
CA ASN A 86 -10.25 -2.47 6.15
C ASN A 86 -10.03 -0.94 6.19
N ARG A 87 -11.11 -0.17 6.03
CA ARG A 87 -11.04 1.30 6.06
C ARG A 87 -10.67 1.82 7.43
N LEU A 88 -11.30 1.30 8.47
CA LEU A 88 -11.01 1.69 9.85
C LEU A 88 -9.54 1.43 10.19
N ARG A 89 -8.99 0.27 9.81
CA ARG A 89 -7.55 -0.03 10.01
C ARG A 89 -6.63 0.97 9.31
N LEU A 90 -6.96 1.38 8.08
CA LEU A 90 -6.17 2.38 7.34
C LEU A 90 -6.22 3.74 8.05
N ILE A 91 -7.39 4.16 8.50
CA ILE A 91 -7.56 5.44 9.21
C ILE A 91 -6.89 5.37 10.58
N GLU A 92 -7.04 4.27 11.32
CA GLU A 92 -6.36 4.05 12.61
C GLU A 92 -4.83 4.14 12.44
N LYS A 93 -4.29 3.55 11.36
CA LYS A 93 -2.85 3.63 11.06
C LYS A 93 -2.41 5.07 10.78
N GLN A 94 -3.23 5.88 10.13
CA GLN A 94 -2.93 7.30 9.83
C GLN A 94 -3.05 8.19 11.08
N ILE A 95 -4.08 7.98 11.90
CA ILE A 95 -4.35 8.78 13.12
C ILE A 95 -3.47 8.31 14.29
N GLY A 96 -3.04 7.04 14.27
CA GLY A 96 -2.10 6.43 15.20
C GLY A 96 -2.72 5.56 16.29
N SER A 97 -4.01 5.64 16.59
CA SER A 97 -4.70 4.69 17.48
C SER A 97 -6.23 4.79 17.38
N ARG A 98 -6.91 3.76 17.88
CA ARG A 98 -8.37 3.68 17.96
C ARG A 98 -8.97 4.77 18.85
N GLU A 99 -8.33 5.07 19.98
CA GLU A 99 -8.78 6.11 20.91
C GLU A 99 -8.73 7.50 20.25
N LYS A 100 -7.68 7.75 19.45
CA LYS A 100 -7.57 8.98 18.68
C LYS A 100 -8.61 9.07 17.57
N LEU A 101 -8.94 7.93 16.93
CA LEU A 101 -10.03 7.85 15.96
C LEU A 101 -11.38 8.20 16.63
N GLU A 102 -11.70 7.58 17.76
CA GLU A 102 -12.93 7.85 18.51
C GLU A 102 -12.98 9.30 18.98
N ALA A 103 -11.87 9.85 19.45
CA ALA A 103 -11.78 11.26 19.84
C ALA A 103 -11.96 12.21 18.65
N PHE A 104 -11.41 11.87 17.48
CA PHE A 104 -11.52 12.67 16.26
C PHE A 104 -12.97 12.75 15.75
N TYR A 105 -13.68 11.60 15.74
CA TYR A 105 -15.08 11.55 15.32
C TYR A 105 -16.07 11.90 16.44
N GLY A 106 -15.63 11.96 17.70
CA GLY A 106 -16.50 12.14 18.87
C GLY A 106 -17.49 10.99 19.08
N LYS A 107 -17.19 9.80 18.55
CA LYS A 107 -18.05 8.62 18.51
C LYS A 107 -17.25 7.36 18.77
N THR A 108 -17.88 6.33 19.33
CA THR A 108 -17.27 5.00 19.43
C THR A 108 -17.14 4.36 18.04
N VAL A 109 -16.19 3.44 17.87
CA VAL A 109 -16.03 2.70 16.59
C VAL A 109 -17.32 1.99 16.18
N ALA A 110 -18.11 1.48 17.14
CA ALA A 110 -19.39 0.87 16.84
C ALA A 110 -20.38 1.88 16.21
N GLN A 111 -20.48 3.08 16.79
CA GLN A 111 -21.32 4.14 16.24
C GLN A 111 -20.84 4.63 14.87
N ILE A 112 -19.51 4.70 14.67
CA ILE A 112 -18.90 5.03 13.37
C ILE A 112 -19.30 3.96 12.34
N LYS A 113 -19.19 2.68 12.70
CA LYS A 113 -19.59 1.57 11.81
C LYS A 113 -21.06 1.64 11.42
N ASP A 114 -21.95 1.86 12.38
CA ASP A 114 -23.39 1.95 12.12
C ASP A 114 -23.73 3.13 11.20
N GLU A 115 -23.10 4.26 11.40
CA GLU A 115 -23.31 5.47 10.58
C GLU A 115 -22.81 5.32 9.13
N PHE A 116 -21.63 4.71 8.97
CA PHE A 116 -21.04 4.56 7.63
C PHE A 116 -21.50 3.30 6.89
N ARG A 117 -22.26 2.41 7.53
CA ARG A 117 -22.67 1.13 6.95
C ARG A 117 -23.40 1.28 5.61
N LEU A 118 -24.34 2.23 5.54
CA LEU A 118 -25.10 2.48 4.31
C LEU A 118 -24.19 3.06 3.21
N VAL A 119 -23.34 4.02 3.56
CA VAL A 119 -22.39 4.64 2.62
C VAL A 119 -21.42 3.60 2.03
N ILE A 120 -20.93 2.68 2.86
CA ILE A 120 -20.06 1.58 2.40
C ILE A 120 -20.83 0.63 1.48
N LYS A 121 -22.08 0.29 1.85
CA LYS A 121 -22.92 -0.58 1.03
C LYS A 121 -23.21 0.02 -0.35
N ASP A 122 -23.57 1.30 -0.41
CA ASP A 122 -23.85 2.00 -1.66
C ASP A 122 -22.58 2.10 -2.54
N LYS A 123 -21.43 2.35 -1.93
CA LYS A 123 -20.16 2.30 -2.66
C LYS A 123 -19.86 0.91 -3.23
N LEU A 124 -20.06 -0.15 -2.47
CA LEU A 124 -19.88 -1.52 -2.95
C LEU A 124 -20.87 -1.86 -4.07
N LEU A 125 -22.13 -1.39 -3.98
CA LEU A 125 -23.12 -1.54 -5.05
C LEU A 125 -22.64 -0.85 -6.34
N ALA A 126 -22.17 0.39 -6.26
CA ALA A 126 -21.65 1.11 -7.40
C ALA A 126 -20.45 0.40 -8.04
N GLN A 127 -19.52 -0.09 -7.23
CA GLN A 127 -18.33 -0.84 -7.67
C GLN A 127 -18.72 -2.16 -8.37
N GLU A 128 -19.64 -2.92 -7.78
CA GLU A 128 -20.10 -4.18 -8.36
C GLU A 128 -20.84 -3.94 -9.68
N MET A 129 -21.66 -2.89 -9.77
CA MET A 129 -22.33 -2.48 -11.01
C MET A 129 -21.31 -2.10 -12.08
N GLU A 130 -20.33 -1.25 -11.76
CA GLU A 130 -19.26 -0.88 -12.70
C GLU A 130 -18.45 -2.11 -13.14
N GLY A 131 -18.12 -3.01 -12.19
CA GLY A 131 -17.52 -4.30 -12.47
C GLY A 131 -18.33 -5.12 -13.46
N SER A 132 -19.67 -5.21 -13.29
CA SER A 132 -20.55 -5.97 -14.17
C SER A 132 -20.59 -5.42 -15.61
N ILE A 133 -20.50 -4.09 -15.76
CA ILE A 133 -20.45 -3.42 -17.07
C ILE A 133 -19.14 -3.76 -17.80
N THR A 134 -18.07 -3.96 -17.06
CA THR A 134 -16.70 -4.10 -17.59
C THR A 134 -16.10 -5.51 -17.44
N ASN A 135 -16.79 -6.47 -16.84
CA ASN A 135 -16.30 -7.81 -16.49
C ASN A 135 -15.82 -8.66 -17.69
N ARG A 136 -16.27 -8.36 -18.90
CA ARG A 136 -15.87 -9.01 -20.16
C ARG A 136 -14.88 -8.21 -20.97
N LEU A 137 -14.30 -7.15 -20.39
CA LEU A 137 -13.38 -6.29 -21.08
C LEU A 137 -12.06 -7.03 -21.31
N SER A 138 -11.71 -7.17 -22.57
CA SER A 138 -10.39 -7.57 -23.02
C SER A 138 -10.09 -6.82 -24.31
N VAL A 139 -8.82 -6.61 -24.60
CA VAL A 139 -8.38 -6.04 -25.88
C VAL A 139 -7.61 -7.06 -26.67
N THR A 140 -7.94 -7.14 -27.96
CA THR A 140 -7.18 -7.96 -28.92
C THR A 140 -5.89 -7.23 -29.32
N PRO A 141 -4.86 -7.95 -29.83
CA PRO A 141 -3.66 -7.29 -30.35
C PRO A 141 -3.93 -6.24 -31.42
N LYS A 142 -4.96 -6.45 -32.22
CA LYS A 142 -5.40 -5.47 -33.25
C LYS A 142 -5.95 -4.19 -32.60
N GLU A 143 -6.80 -4.33 -31.58
CA GLU A 143 -7.33 -3.17 -30.86
C GLU A 143 -6.23 -2.37 -30.16
N VAL A 144 -5.19 -3.04 -29.63
CA VAL A 144 -4.02 -2.36 -29.04
C VAL A 144 -3.26 -1.56 -30.12
N GLN A 145 -3.04 -2.16 -31.29
CA GLN A 145 -2.37 -1.47 -32.41
C GLN A 145 -3.21 -0.29 -32.91
N ASP A 146 -4.53 -0.46 -33.03
CA ASP A 146 -5.41 0.59 -33.50
C ASP A 146 -5.49 1.73 -32.48
N PHE A 147 -5.57 1.43 -31.17
CA PHE A 147 -5.47 2.42 -30.11
C PHE A 147 -4.16 3.22 -30.18
N TYR A 148 -3.02 2.52 -30.32
CA TYR A 148 -1.71 3.18 -30.38
C TYR A 148 -1.63 4.18 -31.56
N LYS A 149 -2.22 3.86 -32.70
CA LYS A 149 -2.29 4.78 -33.85
C LYS A 149 -3.13 6.03 -33.60
N THR A 150 -4.06 5.98 -32.63
CA THR A 150 -4.88 7.16 -32.28
C THR A 150 -4.16 8.14 -31.39
N ILE A 151 -3.06 7.73 -30.75
CA ILE A 151 -2.28 8.60 -29.85
C ILE A 151 -1.49 9.61 -30.70
N PRO A 152 -1.68 10.93 -30.49
CA PRO A 152 -0.86 11.94 -31.16
C PRO A 152 0.64 11.72 -30.88
N VAL A 153 1.48 11.88 -31.87
CA VAL A 153 2.93 11.61 -31.75
C VAL A 153 3.60 12.37 -30.61
N ASP A 154 3.11 13.59 -30.32
CA ASP A 154 3.61 14.44 -29.23
C ASP A 154 3.08 14.01 -27.85
N SER A 155 2.03 13.19 -27.82
CA SER A 155 1.42 12.66 -26.59
C SER A 155 1.91 11.24 -26.26
N ILE A 156 2.73 10.62 -27.11
CA ILE A 156 3.35 9.32 -26.83
C ILE A 156 4.35 9.53 -25.68
N PRO A 157 4.19 8.84 -24.53
CA PRO A 157 5.04 9.04 -23.37
C PRO A 157 6.49 8.65 -23.67
N LEU A 158 7.43 9.40 -23.09
CA LEU A 158 8.83 9.03 -23.04
C LEU A 158 9.03 8.01 -21.93
N ILE A 159 9.53 6.85 -22.30
CA ILE A 159 9.95 5.82 -21.35
C ILE A 159 11.40 6.09 -20.99
N ASN A 160 11.67 6.28 -19.71
CA ASN A 160 13.02 6.45 -19.21
C ASN A 160 13.83 5.17 -19.33
N SER A 161 15.14 5.26 -19.15
CA SER A 161 16.00 4.08 -19.09
C SER A 161 15.56 3.16 -17.95
N GLN A 162 15.26 1.93 -18.28
CA GLN A 162 14.93 0.87 -17.31
C GLN A 162 16.12 -0.08 -17.18
N LEU A 163 16.25 -0.63 -15.98
CA LEU A 163 17.37 -1.47 -15.59
C LEU A 163 16.83 -2.79 -15.04
N SER A 164 17.50 -3.88 -15.30
CA SER A 164 17.24 -5.16 -14.64
C SER A 164 18.53 -5.76 -14.11
N PHE A 165 18.45 -6.42 -12.95
CA PHE A 165 19.61 -6.85 -12.20
C PHE A 165 19.48 -8.26 -11.65
N GLN A 166 20.64 -8.86 -11.44
CA GLN A 166 20.80 -10.03 -10.58
C GLN A 166 21.80 -9.72 -9.48
N GLN A 167 21.69 -10.42 -8.35
CA GLN A 167 22.66 -10.33 -7.27
C GLN A 167 23.04 -11.70 -6.73
N ILE A 168 24.23 -11.78 -6.19
CA ILE A 168 24.70 -12.84 -5.30
C ILE A 168 24.98 -12.16 -3.97
N VAL A 169 24.31 -12.57 -2.90
CA VAL A 169 24.48 -11.98 -1.57
C VAL A 169 24.92 -13.07 -0.59
N HIS A 170 25.98 -12.80 0.13
CA HIS A 170 26.44 -13.64 1.23
C HIS A 170 26.35 -12.88 2.54
N TYR A 171 25.42 -13.28 3.40
CA TYR A 171 25.31 -12.81 4.76
C TYR A 171 26.24 -13.59 5.67
N PRO A 172 26.93 -12.92 6.63
CA PRO A 172 27.73 -13.58 7.63
C PRO A 172 26.87 -14.50 8.49
N LYS A 173 27.46 -15.59 8.97
CA LYS A 173 26.76 -16.53 9.84
C LYS A 173 26.65 -15.96 11.25
N ILE A 174 25.45 -15.96 11.79
CA ILE A 174 25.23 -15.74 13.22
C ILE A 174 25.66 -17.01 13.97
N THR A 175 26.69 -16.92 14.75
CA THR A 175 27.20 -18.04 15.52
C THR A 175 26.36 -18.29 16.78
N LYS A 176 26.62 -19.43 17.47
CA LYS A 176 25.98 -19.71 18.77
C LYS A 176 26.42 -18.72 19.84
N ASP A 177 27.65 -18.22 19.74
CA ASP A 177 28.17 -17.23 20.68
C ASP A 177 27.53 -15.87 20.48
N ASP A 178 27.28 -15.44 19.19
CA ASP A 178 26.59 -14.22 18.89
C ASP A 178 25.12 -14.27 19.40
N LYS A 179 24.46 -15.41 19.20
CA LYS A 179 23.12 -15.66 19.77
C LYS A 179 23.12 -15.60 21.30
N LYS A 180 24.13 -16.17 21.90
CA LYS A 180 24.28 -16.14 23.36
C LYS A 180 24.48 -14.72 23.90
N ILE A 181 25.30 -13.91 23.25
CA ILE A 181 25.49 -12.49 23.62
C ILE A 181 24.18 -11.72 23.58
N ALA A 182 23.38 -11.89 22.50
CA ALA A 182 22.07 -11.23 22.36
C ALA A 182 21.06 -11.70 23.43
N TYR A 183 21.06 -13.01 23.72
CA TYR A 183 20.23 -13.59 24.77
C TYR A 183 20.61 -13.05 26.15
N ASP A 184 21.91 -13.07 26.50
CA ASP A 184 22.40 -12.61 27.79
C ASP A 184 22.09 -11.10 27.98
N LYS A 185 22.23 -10.29 26.93
CA LYS A 185 21.84 -8.86 26.95
C LYS A 185 20.36 -8.68 27.27
N LEU A 186 19.50 -9.47 26.62
CA LEU A 186 18.04 -9.39 26.86
C LEU A 186 17.68 -9.94 28.25
N ALA A 187 18.40 -10.94 28.75
CA ALA A 187 18.24 -11.47 30.10
C ALA A 187 18.57 -10.42 31.17
N GLU A 188 19.65 -9.64 30.97
CA GLU A 188 19.98 -8.52 31.85
C GLU A 188 18.87 -7.44 31.84
N ILE A 189 18.37 -7.07 30.65
CA ILE A 189 17.27 -6.12 30.51
C ILE A 189 16.00 -6.60 31.22
N ARG A 190 15.66 -7.89 31.05
CA ARG A 190 14.51 -8.51 31.71
C ARG A 190 14.68 -8.49 33.25
N ASN A 191 15.85 -8.83 33.74
CA ASN A 191 16.15 -8.76 35.18
C ASN A 191 16.03 -7.32 35.71
N ASN A 192 16.52 -6.33 34.99
CA ASN A 192 16.35 -4.92 35.32
C ASN A 192 14.87 -4.52 35.44
N ILE A 193 14.01 -5.00 34.54
CA ILE A 193 12.57 -4.76 34.58
C ILE A 193 11.92 -5.46 35.80
N GLN A 194 12.28 -6.70 36.06
CA GLN A 194 11.79 -7.43 37.25
C GLN A 194 12.17 -6.76 38.55
N ASN A 195 13.36 -6.09 38.59
CA ASN A 195 13.81 -5.28 39.71
C ASN A 195 13.26 -3.85 39.75
N GLY A 196 12.19 -3.57 39.00
CA GLY A 196 11.42 -2.32 39.07
C GLY A 196 11.84 -1.22 38.11
N LYS A 197 12.79 -1.44 37.18
CA LYS A 197 13.03 -0.49 36.09
C LYS A 197 11.86 -0.46 35.12
N SER A 198 11.55 0.72 34.57
CA SER A 198 10.47 0.89 33.62
C SER A 198 10.71 0.11 32.34
N PHE A 199 9.73 -0.71 31.91
CA PHE A 199 9.78 -1.44 30.63
C PHE A 199 9.91 -0.45 29.46
N GLU A 200 9.12 0.61 29.47
CA GLU A 200 9.15 1.66 28.44
C GLU A 200 10.56 2.28 28.28
N THR A 201 11.21 2.62 29.41
CA THR A 201 12.56 3.19 29.38
C THR A 201 13.57 2.18 28.83
N GLN A 202 13.46 0.90 29.25
CA GLN A 202 14.34 -0.16 28.73
C GLN A 202 14.13 -0.39 27.24
N ALA A 203 12.89 -0.33 26.76
CA ALA A 203 12.55 -0.44 25.33
C ALA A 203 13.16 0.70 24.51
N ARG A 204 12.99 1.95 24.96
CA ARG A 204 13.56 3.13 24.27
C ARG A 204 15.08 3.08 24.12
N ILE A 205 15.77 2.56 25.13
CA ILE A 205 17.24 2.53 25.18
C ILE A 205 17.82 1.32 24.42
N ASN A 206 17.16 0.16 24.51
CA ASN A 206 17.79 -1.10 24.13
C ASN A 206 17.09 -1.82 22.98
N SER A 207 15.80 -1.54 22.72
CA SER A 207 15.09 -2.28 21.68
C SER A 207 15.62 -1.91 20.29
N MET A 208 15.87 -2.94 19.49
CA MET A 208 16.31 -2.82 18.10
C MET A 208 15.13 -2.82 17.12
N ASP A 209 13.89 -2.77 17.63
CA ASP A 209 12.70 -2.60 16.77
C ASP A 209 12.46 -1.13 16.43
N PRO A 210 12.69 -0.68 15.18
CA PRO A 210 12.54 0.72 14.80
C PRO A 210 11.10 1.22 14.87
N GLY A 211 10.12 0.31 14.76
CA GLY A 211 8.69 0.66 14.75
C GLY A 211 8.15 1.04 16.12
N SER A 212 8.63 0.41 17.18
CA SER A 212 8.08 0.59 18.52
C SER A 212 9.05 1.11 19.57
N ALA A 213 10.37 0.99 19.37
CA ALA A 213 11.37 1.37 20.37
C ALA A 213 11.17 2.80 20.89
N GLN A 214 11.00 3.78 20.00
CA GLN A 214 10.80 5.20 20.35
C GLN A 214 9.48 5.45 21.09
N GLN A 215 8.51 4.56 20.96
CA GLN A 215 7.23 4.57 21.66
C GLN A 215 7.24 3.69 22.92
N GLY A 216 8.43 3.34 23.42
CA GLY A 216 8.60 2.49 24.61
C GLY A 216 8.22 1.03 24.39
N GLY A 217 8.34 0.55 23.16
CA GLY A 217 8.04 -0.81 22.75
C GLY A 217 6.54 -1.09 22.55
N LYS A 218 5.67 -0.07 22.54
CA LYS A 218 4.21 -0.24 22.47
C LYS A 218 3.77 -0.77 21.09
N ILE A 219 2.97 -1.85 21.13
CA ILE A 219 2.30 -2.44 19.96
C ILE A 219 0.83 -2.66 20.31
N GLU A 220 -0.05 -2.29 19.38
CA GLU A 220 -1.47 -2.59 19.36
C GLU A 220 -1.74 -3.41 18.10
N ALA A 221 -2.32 -4.60 18.25
CA ALA A 221 -2.55 -5.51 17.13
C ALA A 221 -3.71 -6.46 17.43
N SER A 222 -4.23 -7.07 16.35
CA SER A 222 -5.21 -8.15 16.41
C SER A 222 -4.54 -9.48 16.07
N LYS A 223 -5.14 -10.57 16.52
CA LYS A 223 -4.69 -11.94 16.21
C LYS A 223 -4.53 -12.15 14.69
N GLY A 224 -3.41 -12.72 14.28
CA GLY A 224 -3.03 -12.94 12.88
C GLY A 224 -2.20 -11.81 12.27
N MET A 225 -1.91 -10.73 13.01
CA MET A 225 -1.09 -9.62 12.52
C MET A 225 0.41 -9.78 12.79
N MET A 226 0.78 -10.58 13.79
CA MET A 226 2.16 -10.81 14.19
C MET A 226 2.59 -12.26 13.93
N VAL A 227 3.90 -12.51 13.98
CA VAL A 227 4.43 -13.87 13.82
C VAL A 227 3.89 -14.82 14.90
N PRO A 228 3.65 -16.10 14.57
CA PRO A 228 2.99 -17.03 15.47
C PRO A 228 3.61 -17.14 16.87
N GLN A 229 4.93 -17.12 16.97
CA GLN A 229 5.65 -17.22 18.27
C GLN A 229 5.37 -15.98 19.14
N PHE A 230 5.28 -14.79 18.53
CA PHE A 230 4.97 -13.54 19.23
C PHE A 230 3.55 -13.59 19.78
N GLU A 231 2.59 -13.95 18.95
CA GLU A 231 1.17 -14.05 19.35
C GLU A 231 0.95 -15.13 20.42
N ALA A 232 1.54 -16.32 20.22
CA ALA A 232 1.46 -17.37 21.21
C ALA A 232 1.93 -16.90 22.59
N THR A 233 3.02 -16.12 22.62
CA THR A 233 3.52 -15.52 23.86
C THR A 233 2.54 -14.50 24.42
N VAL A 234 2.05 -13.53 23.62
CA VAL A 234 1.09 -12.52 24.07
C VAL A 234 -0.15 -13.16 24.67
N PHE A 235 -0.73 -14.17 23.98
CA PHE A 235 -1.96 -14.84 24.42
C PHE A 235 -1.79 -15.72 25.66
N SER A 236 -0.55 -16.11 26.00
CA SER A 236 -0.23 -16.86 27.23
C SER A 236 -0.09 -15.98 28.48
N LEU A 237 0.10 -14.67 28.31
CA LEU A 237 0.36 -13.74 29.40
C LEU A 237 -0.91 -13.25 30.10
N ASN A 238 -0.79 -12.96 31.39
CA ASN A 238 -1.75 -12.16 32.13
C ASN A 238 -1.42 -10.67 32.03
N LYS A 239 -2.44 -9.80 32.21
CA LYS A 239 -2.27 -8.34 32.20
C LYS A 239 -1.16 -7.91 33.18
N GLY A 240 -0.20 -7.14 32.69
CA GLY A 240 0.96 -6.64 33.41
C GLY A 240 2.13 -7.62 33.53
N GLN A 241 1.96 -8.87 33.13
CA GLN A 241 3.00 -9.89 33.16
C GLN A 241 4.04 -9.66 32.07
N VAL A 242 5.32 -9.92 32.39
CA VAL A 242 6.45 -9.93 31.45
C VAL A 242 6.77 -11.40 31.10
N SER A 243 6.93 -11.66 29.80
CA SER A 243 7.25 -13.00 29.28
C SER A 243 8.63 -13.50 29.68
N GLU A 244 8.86 -14.79 29.49
CA GLU A 244 10.22 -15.32 29.33
C GLU A 244 10.80 -14.83 28.00
N ILE A 245 12.12 -14.98 27.82
CA ILE A 245 12.79 -14.69 26.56
C ILE A 245 12.39 -15.78 25.55
N PHE A 246 11.96 -15.36 24.36
CA PHE A 246 11.66 -16.27 23.26
C PHE A 246 12.29 -15.78 21.96
N GLU A 247 12.52 -16.70 21.03
CA GLU A 247 13.15 -16.43 19.73
C GLU A 247 12.11 -16.42 18.62
N THR A 248 12.26 -15.50 17.69
CA THR A 248 11.52 -15.46 16.40
C THR A 248 12.55 -15.37 15.26
N ALA A 249 12.09 -15.33 14.02
CA ALA A 249 12.93 -15.06 12.86
C ALA A 249 13.65 -13.68 12.93
N TYR A 250 13.14 -12.75 13.74
CA TYR A 250 13.70 -11.40 13.90
C TYR A 250 14.71 -11.28 15.05
N GLY A 251 14.79 -12.25 15.96
CA GLY A 251 15.70 -12.23 17.11
C GLY A 251 15.04 -12.66 18.42
N TYR A 252 15.59 -12.19 19.52
CA TYR A 252 15.10 -12.48 20.87
C TYR A 252 14.18 -11.39 21.38
N HIS A 253 13.05 -11.81 21.96
CA HIS A 253 12.01 -10.92 22.44
C HIS A 253 11.68 -11.14 23.90
N ILE A 254 11.24 -10.08 24.58
CA ILE A 254 10.40 -10.11 25.77
C ILE A 254 9.19 -9.24 25.54
N ILE A 255 8.03 -9.63 26.10
CA ILE A 255 6.76 -8.93 25.97
C ILE A 255 6.19 -8.65 27.36
N LYS A 256 5.59 -7.48 27.55
CA LYS A 256 4.72 -7.16 28.67
C LYS A 256 3.31 -6.91 28.17
N LEU A 257 2.35 -7.73 28.59
CA LEU A 257 0.95 -7.53 28.21
C LEU A 257 0.35 -6.32 28.96
N ILE A 258 -0.16 -5.34 28.20
CA ILE A 258 -0.89 -4.18 28.76
C ILE A 258 -2.36 -4.52 28.91
N GLU A 259 -3.02 -4.96 27.84
CA GLU A 259 -4.43 -5.28 27.80
C GLU A 259 -4.73 -6.28 26.66
N ARG A 260 -5.80 -7.05 26.86
CA ARG A 260 -6.36 -7.92 25.82
C ARG A 260 -7.89 -7.87 25.86
N LYS A 261 -8.51 -7.72 24.68
CA LYS A 261 -9.97 -7.70 24.49
C LYS A 261 -10.32 -8.63 23.33
N GLY A 262 -10.69 -9.87 23.64
CA GLY A 262 -10.94 -10.87 22.60
C GLY A 262 -9.66 -11.18 21.81
N ASP A 263 -9.71 -10.95 20.51
CA ASP A 263 -8.58 -11.14 19.58
C ASP A 263 -7.66 -9.92 19.50
N ASP A 264 -8.05 -8.76 20.05
CA ASP A 264 -7.24 -7.56 20.09
C ASP A 264 -6.36 -7.52 21.34
N TYR A 265 -5.13 -7.01 21.20
CA TYR A 265 -4.22 -6.86 22.32
C TYR A 265 -3.33 -5.61 22.21
N ALA A 266 -2.98 -5.07 23.34
CA ALA A 266 -1.95 -4.05 23.50
C ALA A 266 -0.82 -4.60 24.37
N CYS A 267 0.42 -4.48 23.91
CA CYS A 267 1.59 -4.94 24.66
C CYS A 267 2.76 -3.96 24.49
N GLN A 268 3.78 -4.15 25.29
CA GLN A 268 5.11 -3.58 25.06
C GLN A 268 6.06 -4.73 24.76
N HIS A 269 7.00 -4.53 23.83
CA HIS A 269 8.04 -5.51 23.57
C HIS A 269 9.43 -4.88 23.47
N ILE A 270 10.45 -5.71 23.67
CA ILE A 270 11.84 -5.38 23.43
C ILE A 270 12.41 -6.47 22.53
N LEU A 271 13.02 -6.06 21.44
CA LEU A 271 13.70 -6.92 20.47
C LEU A 271 15.20 -6.70 20.58
N ILE A 272 15.97 -7.78 20.69
CA ILE A 272 17.41 -7.79 20.50
C ILE A 272 17.75 -8.74 19.36
N ILE A 273 18.32 -8.18 18.31
CA ILE A 273 18.77 -8.91 17.12
C ILE A 273 20.20 -9.39 17.38
N PRO A 274 20.52 -10.69 17.23
CA PRO A 274 21.90 -11.15 17.30
C PRO A 274 22.74 -10.48 16.19
N GLU A 275 23.79 -9.79 16.59
CA GLU A 275 24.76 -9.19 15.68
C GLU A 275 25.89 -10.20 15.41
N PHE A 276 26.33 -10.30 14.16
CA PHE A 276 27.46 -11.16 13.81
C PHE A 276 28.79 -10.53 14.24
N ASN A 277 29.76 -11.35 14.52
CA ASN A 277 31.12 -10.90 14.76
C ASN A 277 31.70 -10.28 13.46
N PRO A 278 32.39 -9.11 13.53
CA PRO A 278 33.06 -8.50 12.38
C PRO A 278 33.97 -9.44 11.58
N MET A 279 34.63 -10.41 12.23
CA MET A 279 35.42 -11.44 11.54
C MET A 279 34.57 -12.32 10.60
N GLU A 280 33.31 -12.53 10.88
CA GLU A 280 32.42 -13.30 9.99
C GLU A 280 32.08 -12.51 8.72
N LEU A 281 32.02 -11.17 8.81
CA LEU A 281 31.86 -10.30 7.65
C LEU A 281 33.10 -10.33 6.74
N GLU A 282 34.31 -10.33 7.34
CA GLU A 282 35.58 -10.50 6.60
C GLU A 282 35.64 -11.87 5.89
N LYS A 283 35.16 -12.93 6.52
CA LYS A 283 35.04 -14.24 5.87
C LYS A 283 34.05 -14.22 4.71
N SER A 284 32.91 -13.54 4.89
CA SER A 284 31.93 -13.35 3.83
C SER A 284 32.53 -12.59 2.65
N ALA A 285 33.32 -11.53 2.92
CA ALA A 285 34.02 -10.79 1.89
C ALA A 285 35.03 -11.69 1.12
N ALA A 286 35.83 -12.48 1.82
CA ALA A 286 36.75 -13.40 1.16
C ALA A 286 36.09 -14.50 0.33
N ILE A 287 34.92 -14.99 0.79
CA ILE A 287 34.06 -15.92 0.00
C ILE A 287 33.57 -15.23 -1.27
N MET A 288 33.09 -13.99 -1.17
CA MET A 288 32.57 -13.26 -2.32
C MET A 288 33.67 -12.82 -3.28
N ASP A 289 34.88 -12.51 -2.80
CA ASP A 289 36.06 -12.29 -3.64
C ASP A 289 36.39 -13.54 -4.45
N SER A 290 36.35 -14.72 -3.82
CA SER A 290 36.56 -16.01 -4.51
C SER A 290 35.49 -16.24 -5.58
N CYS A 291 34.23 -15.96 -5.27
CA CYS A 291 33.12 -16.03 -6.23
C CYS A 291 33.37 -15.10 -7.43
N TYR A 292 33.71 -13.85 -7.17
CA TYR A 292 34.03 -12.87 -8.20
C TYR A 292 35.13 -13.31 -9.15
N GLN A 293 36.26 -13.85 -8.61
CA GLN A 293 37.36 -14.35 -9.42
C GLN A 293 36.94 -15.55 -10.31
N LEU A 294 36.10 -16.44 -9.79
CA LEU A 294 35.59 -17.57 -10.55
C LEU A 294 34.67 -17.11 -11.70
N LEU A 295 33.81 -16.13 -11.44
CA LEU A 295 32.94 -15.52 -12.46
C LEU A 295 33.77 -14.79 -13.53
N LYS A 296 34.72 -13.93 -13.12
CA LYS A 296 35.60 -13.17 -14.02
C LYS A 296 36.43 -14.06 -14.92
N SER A 297 36.89 -15.20 -14.42
CA SER A 297 37.69 -16.16 -15.17
C SER A 297 36.83 -17.14 -15.98
N ASN A 298 35.50 -16.99 -16.04
CA ASN A 298 34.55 -17.90 -16.67
C ASN A 298 34.67 -19.37 -16.19
N LYS A 299 35.22 -19.61 -15.00
CA LYS A 299 35.30 -20.95 -14.41
C LYS A 299 34.02 -21.37 -13.72
N LEU A 300 33.12 -20.43 -13.51
CA LEU A 300 31.78 -20.65 -12.93
C LEU A 300 30.78 -19.77 -13.67
N ASN A 301 29.62 -20.32 -14.01
CA ASN A 301 28.53 -19.53 -14.56
C ASN A 301 27.74 -18.85 -13.44
N TRP A 302 26.90 -17.88 -13.80
CA TRP A 302 26.18 -17.09 -12.81
C TRP A 302 25.18 -17.92 -11.99
N GLU A 303 24.41 -18.81 -12.61
CA GLU A 303 23.38 -19.60 -11.94
C GLU A 303 24.00 -20.53 -10.90
N ASP A 304 25.08 -21.23 -11.24
CA ASP A 304 25.82 -22.07 -10.30
C ASP A 304 26.46 -21.25 -9.17
N ALA A 305 26.91 -20.02 -9.47
CA ALA A 305 27.45 -19.10 -8.48
C ALA A 305 26.37 -18.65 -7.47
N VAL A 306 25.17 -18.35 -7.93
CA VAL A 306 24.02 -18.04 -7.04
C VAL A 306 23.77 -19.20 -6.09
N ILE A 307 23.65 -20.42 -6.62
CA ILE A 307 23.36 -21.61 -5.80
C ILE A 307 24.49 -21.87 -4.77
N LYS A 308 25.74 -21.67 -5.17
CA LYS A 308 26.88 -22.02 -4.35
C LYS A 308 27.24 -20.97 -3.30
N PHE A 309 27.08 -19.68 -3.61
CA PHE A 309 27.61 -18.58 -2.84
C PHE A 309 26.53 -17.68 -2.21
N SER A 310 25.33 -17.61 -2.81
CA SER A 310 24.25 -16.80 -2.23
C SER A 310 23.52 -17.55 -1.13
N ASN A 311 23.30 -16.87 -0.01
CA ASN A 311 22.41 -17.32 1.07
C ASN A 311 21.23 -16.34 1.29
N ASP A 312 20.97 -15.48 0.31
CA ASP A 312 19.83 -14.59 0.30
C ASP A 312 18.56 -15.35 -0.11
N GLU A 313 17.64 -15.55 0.83
CA GLU A 313 16.42 -16.35 0.63
C GLU A 313 15.49 -15.77 -0.42
N LEU A 314 15.51 -14.45 -0.63
CA LEU A 314 14.64 -13.76 -1.58
C LEU A 314 15.06 -13.98 -3.04
N THR A 315 16.36 -14.08 -3.30
CA THR A 315 16.87 -14.08 -4.68
C THR A 315 17.57 -15.37 -5.08
N ASN A 316 18.05 -16.21 -4.13
CA ASN A 316 18.79 -17.42 -4.46
C ASN A 316 17.97 -18.44 -5.26
N GLN A 317 16.68 -18.57 -5.02
CA GLN A 317 15.79 -19.48 -5.75
C GLN A 317 15.36 -18.93 -7.12
N ASN A 318 15.55 -17.64 -7.36
CA ASN A 318 15.18 -16.92 -8.56
C ASN A 318 16.43 -16.51 -9.39
N LYS A 319 17.47 -17.34 -9.40
CA LYS A 319 18.72 -17.08 -10.13
C LYS A 319 19.38 -15.74 -9.80
N GLY A 320 19.09 -15.20 -8.64
CA GLY A 320 19.56 -13.91 -8.17
C GLY A 320 18.80 -12.69 -8.70
N ILE A 321 17.69 -12.85 -9.42
CA ILE A 321 16.90 -11.73 -9.97
C ILE A 321 16.32 -10.89 -8.85
N ILE A 322 16.52 -9.57 -8.93
CA ILE A 322 15.99 -8.59 -8.01
C ILE A 322 14.66 -8.07 -8.57
N THR A 323 13.57 -8.35 -7.84
CA THR A 323 12.24 -7.86 -8.20
C THR A 323 11.98 -6.51 -7.52
N ASN A 324 11.44 -5.56 -8.28
CA ASN A 324 11.02 -4.26 -7.76
C ASN A 324 9.84 -4.44 -6.79
N PRO A 325 9.98 -4.09 -5.50
CA PRO A 325 8.92 -4.30 -4.51
C PRO A 325 7.72 -3.36 -4.70
N ILE A 326 7.87 -2.29 -5.49
CA ILE A 326 6.80 -1.32 -5.77
C ILE A 326 5.93 -1.81 -6.92
N SER A 327 6.55 -2.19 -8.05
CA SER A 327 5.83 -2.63 -9.26
C SER A 327 5.59 -4.14 -9.32
N GLY A 328 6.39 -4.95 -8.61
CA GLY A 328 6.41 -6.41 -8.73
C GLY A 328 7.12 -6.92 -9.99
N GLU A 329 7.71 -6.04 -10.79
CA GLU A 329 8.39 -6.37 -12.05
C GLU A 329 9.90 -6.58 -11.83
N GLN A 330 10.56 -7.16 -12.83
CA GLN A 330 12.03 -7.37 -12.81
C GLN A 330 12.79 -6.17 -13.39
N THR A 331 12.05 -5.19 -13.90
CA THR A 331 12.57 -3.92 -14.43
C THR A 331 12.40 -2.81 -13.39
N TRP A 332 13.35 -1.90 -13.40
CA TRP A 332 13.43 -0.79 -12.44
C TRP A 332 13.59 0.53 -13.16
N ASP A 333 12.75 1.49 -12.81
CA ASP A 333 12.99 2.87 -13.17
C ASP A 333 14.06 3.47 -12.23
N MET A 334 14.75 4.49 -12.70
CA MET A 334 15.79 5.18 -11.93
C MET A 334 15.23 5.80 -10.64
N GLU A 335 13.98 6.24 -10.67
CA GLU A 335 13.29 6.83 -9.52
C GLU A 335 13.04 5.77 -8.42
N ASP A 336 12.59 4.59 -8.80
CA ASP A 336 12.40 3.46 -7.88
C ASP A 336 13.71 3.01 -7.24
N LEU A 337 14.79 2.94 -8.02
CA LEU A 337 16.13 2.60 -7.50
C LEU A 337 16.59 3.59 -6.44
N ASN A 338 16.38 4.88 -6.64
CA ASN A 338 16.76 5.91 -5.68
C ASN A 338 15.99 5.79 -4.35
N GLN A 339 14.76 5.28 -4.38
CA GLN A 339 13.95 5.10 -3.18
C GLN A 339 14.27 3.82 -2.42
N VAL A 340 14.60 2.74 -3.16
CA VAL A 340 14.71 1.39 -2.58
C VAL A 340 16.16 0.96 -2.37
N ASP A 341 17.05 1.19 -3.33
CA ASP A 341 18.45 0.77 -3.25
C ASP A 341 19.37 1.66 -4.09
N GLN A 342 19.72 2.81 -3.54
CA GLN A 342 20.68 3.75 -4.19
C GLN A 342 22.04 3.11 -4.51
N GLN A 343 22.44 2.08 -3.77
CA GLN A 343 23.73 1.43 -3.94
C GLN A 343 23.79 0.64 -5.25
N ILE A 344 22.69 0.02 -5.68
CA ILE A 344 22.64 -0.68 -6.97
C ILE A 344 22.95 0.28 -8.12
N PHE A 345 22.38 1.48 -8.09
CA PHE A 345 22.63 2.48 -9.11
C PHE A 345 24.14 2.80 -9.23
N LEU A 346 24.77 3.11 -8.11
CA LEU A 346 26.20 3.43 -8.08
C LEU A 346 27.07 2.26 -8.56
N LEU A 347 26.71 1.03 -8.20
CA LEU A 347 27.44 -0.18 -8.61
C LEU A 347 27.29 -0.51 -10.10
N THR A 348 26.15 -0.17 -10.68
CA THR A 348 25.80 -0.58 -12.05
C THR A 348 25.98 0.53 -13.08
N ASP A 349 26.17 1.77 -12.66
CA ASP A 349 26.30 2.91 -13.57
C ASP A 349 27.41 2.74 -14.60
N ALA A 350 28.56 2.23 -14.17
CA ALA A 350 29.72 1.95 -15.02
C ALA A 350 29.67 0.59 -15.75
N LEU A 351 28.69 -0.27 -15.48
CA LEU A 351 28.60 -1.61 -16.05
C LEU A 351 27.91 -1.60 -17.42
N THR A 352 28.41 -2.43 -18.30
CA THR A 352 27.72 -2.81 -19.54
C THR A 352 26.88 -4.07 -19.34
N LYS A 353 25.96 -4.34 -20.27
CA LYS A 353 25.09 -5.52 -20.22
C LYS A 353 25.88 -6.81 -20.01
N GLY A 354 25.52 -7.56 -18.98
CA GLY A 354 26.14 -8.82 -18.61
C GLY A 354 27.36 -8.69 -17.67
N GLU A 355 27.88 -7.48 -17.46
CA GLU A 355 29.00 -7.27 -16.53
C GLU A 355 28.57 -7.34 -15.08
N ILE A 356 29.54 -7.61 -14.20
CA ILE A 356 29.37 -7.77 -12.76
C ILE A 356 30.15 -6.72 -11.98
N SER A 357 29.60 -6.24 -10.86
CA SER A 357 30.31 -5.39 -9.92
C SER A 357 31.39 -6.18 -9.18
N SER A 358 32.38 -5.49 -8.61
CA SER A 358 33.19 -6.06 -7.53
C SER A 358 32.32 -6.35 -6.30
N PRO A 359 32.78 -7.25 -5.39
CA PRO A 359 32.11 -7.45 -4.11
C PRO A 359 32.02 -6.15 -3.30
N ASN A 360 30.85 -5.86 -2.76
CA ASN A 360 30.57 -4.65 -2.02
C ASN A 360 29.79 -4.96 -0.74
N LEU A 361 30.01 -4.18 0.30
CA LEU A 361 29.18 -4.24 1.50
C LEU A 361 27.73 -3.93 1.11
N TYR A 362 26.82 -4.70 1.66
CA TYR A 362 25.38 -4.58 1.42
C TYR A 362 24.62 -4.54 2.73
N TYR A 363 23.67 -3.62 2.83
CA TYR A 363 22.74 -3.56 3.93
C TYR A 363 21.31 -3.68 3.39
N ASN A 364 20.65 -4.79 3.76
CA ASN A 364 19.25 -4.99 3.43
C ASN A 364 18.37 -4.18 4.39
N GLN A 365 17.72 -3.16 3.91
CA GLN A 365 16.88 -2.26 4.73
C GLN A 365 15.61 -2.94 5.25
N TYR A 366 15.13 -3.98 4.59
CA TYR A 366 13.91 -4.69 4.99
C TYR A 366 14.15 -5.67 6.14
N ASP A 367 15.24 -6.44 6.05
CA ASP A 367 15.60 -7.47 7.03
C ASP A 367 16.61 -6.98 8.06
N HIS A 368 17.13 -5.75 7.90
CA HIS A 368 18.21 -5.17 8.70
C HIS A 368 19.47 -6.05 8.74
N LYS A 369 19.74 -6.80 7.68
CA LYS A 369 20.89 -7.69 7.55
C LYS A 369 22.00 -7.01 6.77
N GLN A 370 23.23 -7.16 7.28
CA GLN A 370 24.43 -6.72 6.59
C GLN A 370 25.13 -7.92 5.95
N GLY A 371 25.63 -7.77 4.73
CA GLY A 371 26.33 -8.81 4.00
C GLY A 371 27.28 -8.23 2.95
N VAL A 372 27.73 -9.09 2.05
CA VAL A 372 28.53 -8.71 0.88
C VAL A 372 27.81 -9.17 -0.36
N ARG A 373 27.70 -8.32 -1.38
CA ARG A 373 27.02 -8.65 -2.64
C ARG A 373 27.87 -8.38 -3.86
N ILE A 374 27.57 -9.13 -4.92
CA ILE A 374 27.96 -8.88 -6.31
C ILE A 374 26.68 -8.64 -7.10
N VAL A 375 26.63 -7.58 -7.88
CA VAL A 375 25.49 -7.24 -8.75
C VAL A 375 25.88 -7.47 -10.19
N ARG A 376 24.98 -8.04 -11.00
CA ARG A 376 25.11 -8.20 -12.45
C ARG A 376 24.05 -7.35 -13.14
N LEU A 377 24.48 -6.50 -14.08
CA LEU A 377 23.55 -5.78 -14.94
C LEU A 377 23.05 -6.72 -16.06
N LEU A 378 21.75 -7.03 -16.05
CA LEU A 378 21.14 -7.85 -17.09
C LEU A 378 20.82 -7.03 -18.34
N GLU A 379 20.18 -5.90 -18.13
CA GLU A 379 19.74 -5.04 -19.21
C GLU A 379 19.66 -3.58 -18.74
N ARG A 380 19.97 -2.69 -19.69
CA ARG A 380 19.73 -1.26 -19.59
C ARG A 380 19.11 -0.80 -20.90
N THR A 381 17.85 -0.38 -20.87
CA THR A 381 17.19 0.19 -22.04
C THR A 381 17.63 1.64 -22.25
N GLN A 382 17.60 2.11 -23.50
CA GLN A 382 17.76 3.52 -23.77
C GLN A 382 16.43 4.24 -23.60
N PRO A 383 16.42 5.52 -23.15
CA PRO A 383 15.20 6.31 -23.18
C PRO A 383 14.61 6.34 -24.59
N HIS A 384 13.32 6.08 -24.70
CA HIS A 384 12.64 6.02 -26.00
C HIS A 384 11.16 6.41 -25.86
N LYS A 385 10.53 6.82 -26.96
CA LYS A 385 9.07 6.95 -26.98
C LYS A 385 8.45 5.58 -26.95
N ALA A 386 7.41 5.42 -26.11
CA ALA A 386 6.71 4.14 -25.97
C ALA A 386 6.32 3.57 -27.34
N ASN A 387 6.59 2.28 -27.55
CA ASN A 387 6.33 1.60 -28.81
C ASN A 387 5.80 0.18 -28.60
N LEU A 388 5.17 -0.38 -29.65
CA LEU A 388 4.49 -1.68 -29.57
C LEU A 388 5.45 -2.88 -29.43
N ASN A 389 6.73 -2.72 -29.71
CA ASN A 389 7.68 -3.83 -29.60
C ASN A 389 8.17 -4.00 -28.16
N ASP A 390 8.55 -2.88 -27.53
CA ASP A 390 9.20 -2.87 -26.22
C ASP A 390 8.20 -2.67 -25.10
N ASP A 391 7.12 -1.86 -25.32
CA ASP A 391 6.19 -1.41 -24.29
C ASP A 391 4.77 -1.95 -24.48
N TYR A 392 4.64 -3.11 -25.14
CA TYR A 392 3.32 -3.66 -25.47
C TYR A 392 2.39 -3.79 -24.26
N ALA A 393 2.91 -4.22 -23.10
CA ALA A 393 2.10 -4.39 -21.88
C ALA A 393 1.55 -3.06 -21.34
N LEU A 394 2.37 -1.99 -21.41
CA LEU A 394 1.97 -0.64 -21.01
C LEU A 394 0.88 -0.11 -21.95
N ILE A 395 1.09 -0.22 -23.27
CA ILE A 395 0.14 0.24 -24.29
C ILE A 395 -1.15 -0.56 -24.23
N LYS A 396 -1.07 -1.88 -23.97
CA LYS A 396 -2.23 -2.74 -23.77
C LYS A 396 -3.08 -2.28 -22.57
N ARG A 397 -2.44 -1.99 -21.42
CA ARG A 397 -3.15 -1.44 -20.24
C ARG A 397 -3.83 -0.11 -20.56
N ALA A 398 -3.16 0.77 -21.29
CA ALA A 398 -3.74 2.04 -21.74
C ALA A 398 -4.95 1.82 -22.67
N ALA A 399 -4.85 0.89 -23.62
CA ALA A 399 -5.94 0.51 -24.53
C ALA A 399 -7.13 -0.13 -23.77
N GLU A 400 -6.86 -0.96 -22.75
CA GLU A 400 -7.89 -1.53 -21.88
C GLU A 400 -8.61 -0.44 -21.11
N ASN A 401 -7.87 0.53 -20.58
CA ASN A 401 -8.47 1.66 -19.86
C ASN A 401 -9.30 2.56 -20.78
N ASP A 402 -8.81 2.88 -21.99
CA ASP A 402 -9.59 3.64 -22.98
C ASP A 402 -10.87 2.89 -23.39
N LYS A 403 -10.78 1.59 -23.63
CA LYS A 403 -11.96 0.75 -23.93
C LYS A 403 -12.93 0.72 -22.76
N LYS A 404 -12.45 0.64 -21.53
CA LYS A 404 -13.25 0.73 -20.30
C LYS A 404 -14.03 2.05 -20.27
N GLN A 405 -13.36 3.17 -20.46
CA GLN A 405 -13.99 4.49 -20.45
C GLN A 405 -15.05 4.62 -21.55
N ARG A 406 -14.79 4.12 -22.76
CA ARG A 406 -15.79 4.12 -23.84
C ARG A 406 -17.01 3.26 -23.54
N ILE A 407 -16.82 2.08 -22.93
CA ILE A 407 -17.92 1.20 -22.54
C ILE A 407 -18.78 1.91 -21.47
N ILE A 408 -18.14 2.47 -20.44
CA ILE A 408 -18.84 3.21 -19.39
C ILE A 408 -19.61 4.40 -19.98
N LYS A 409 -18.97 5.20 -20.83
CA LYS A 409 -19.60 6.35 -21.46
C LYS A 409 -20.85 5.96 -22.29
N ASN A 410 -20.75 4.90 -23.08
CA ASN A 410 -21.87 4.38 -23.87
C ASN A 410 -22.99 3.83 -22.97
N TRP A 411 -22.61 3.16 -21.88
CA TRP A 411 -23.57 2.67 -20.91
C TRP A 411 -24.31 3.84 -20.23
N VAL A 412 -23.59 4.86 -19.76
CA VAL A 412 -24.19 6.09 -19.18
C VAL A 412 -25.18 6.70 -20.15
N LYS A 413 -24.77 6.94 -21.40
CA LYS A 413 -25.71 7.49 -22.45
C LYS A 413 -26.96 6.65 -22.61
N SER A 414 -26.84 5.32 -22.59
CA SER A 414 -27.99 4.42 -22.73
C SER A 414 -28.95 4.49 -21.54
N LYS A 415 -28.42 4.72 -20.34
CA LYS A 415 -29.19 4.78 -19.09
C LYS A 415 -29.81 6.17 -18.87
N LEU A 416 -29.11 7.25 -19.23
CA LEU A 416 -29.62 8.62 -19.17
C LEU A 416 -30.91 8.78 -19.96
N ALA A 417 -31.05 8.08 -21.08
CA ALA A 417 -32.27 8.13 -21.90
C ALA A 417 -33.56 7.63 -21.18
N ASN A 418 -33.39 6.80 -20.13
CA ASN A 418 -34.49 6.15 -19.41
C ASN A 418 -34.47 6.48 -17.89
N ALA A 419 -33.47 7.16 -17.38
CA ALA A 419 -33.40 7.54 -15.98
C ALA A 419 -34.10 8.88 -15.73
N TYR A 420 -34.83 8.98 -14.61
CA TYR A 420 -35.29 10.28 -14.14
C TYR A 420 -34.14 11.09 -13.60
N ILE A 421 -33.79 12.19 -14.26
CA ILE A 421 -32.73 13.09 -13.82
C ILE A 421 -33.28 14.52 -13.74
N ARG A 422 -33.07 15.15 -12.59
CA ARG A 422 -33.37 16.56 -12.36
C ARG A 422 -32.11 17.25 -11.85
N ILE A 423 -31.74 18.37 -12.48
CA ILE A 423 -30.59 19.18 -12.09
C ILE A 423 -31.08 20.57 -11.72
N ASP A 424 -30.58 21.12 -10.62
CA ASP A 424 -30.90 22.49 -10.21
C ASP A 424 -30.42 23.52 -11.23
N GLN A 425 -31.10 24.69 -11.27
CA GLN A 425 -30.88 25.72 -12.26
C GLN A 425 -29.45 26.27 -12.23
N GLU A 426 -28.81 26.29 -11.06
CA GLU A 426 -27.43 26.75 -10.87
C GLU A 426 -26.38 25.90 -11.62
N TYR A 427 -26.71 24.61 -11.86
CA TYR A 427 -25.82 23.65 -12.53
C TYR A 427 -26.22 23.30 -13.96
N LYS A 428 -27.23 23.98 -14.52
CA LYS A 428 -27.69 23.70 -15.88
C LYS A 428 -26.72 24.08 -17.00
N ASP A 429 -25.84 25.03 -16.70
CA ASP A 429 -24.79 25.48 -17.62
C ASP A 429 -23.52 24.64 -17.55
N CYS A 430 -23.49 23.60 -16.73
CA CYS A 430 -22.38 22.66 -16.65
C CYS A 430 -22.27 21.85 -17.94
N ASP A 431 -21.08 21.81 -18.53
CA ASP A 431 -20.76 20.94 -19.68
C ASP A 431 -20.39 19.53 -19.16
N PHE A 432 -21.40 18.68 -19.03
CA PHE A 432 -21.23 17.31 -18.57
C PHE A 432 -20.64 16.43 -19.68
N LYS A 433 -19.45 15.87 -19.46
CA LYS A 433 -18.67 15.10 -20.45
C LYS A 433 -19.32 13.78 -20.87
N ASN A 434 -20.26 13.27 -20.05
CA ASN A 434 -20.89 11.96 -20.23
C ASN A 434 -22.35 12.05 -20.72
N GLN A 435 -22.86 13.23 -21.03
CA GLN A 435 -24.20 13.42 -21.65
C GLN A 435 -24.22 13.21 -23.15
#